data_1bdd6028ba0f6c7c988b3c84cc5b92c7
#
_entry.id   1bdd6028ba0f6c7c988b3c84cc5b92c7
#
_cell.length_a   1.000
_cell.length_b   1.000
_cell.length_c   1.000
_cell.angle_alpha   90.00
_cell.angle_beta   90.00
_cell.angle_gamma   90.00
#
_symmetry.space_group_name_H-M   'P 1'
#
loop_
_entity.id
_entity.type
_entity.pdbx_description
1 polymer ?
#
loop_
_entity_poly.entity_id
_entity_poly.type
_entity_poly.pdbx_seq_one_letter_code
_entity_poly.pdbx_strand_id
1 'polypeptide(L)'
;MSAKLPSPDRRKILAASAAVAASRFIPTQARAASASSDAIRSFKVDVPEAELTDLRRRISATRWPEQETVADDSQGVPLAMMQELARYWATDYDWRKCEAKLNALPQFITEIDGLDIHFIHVRSKHENALPMIVTHGWPGSVIEQLKIIDPLTNPAAYGASASDAFHLVIPSMPGYGFSGKPTATGWNPAHIARAWVVLMKRLGYSQFVFAGRGLGRSHYKCDG
;
A
#
# COMPACT_ATOMS: atom_id res chain seq x y z
N MET A 1 30.37 26.99 73.67
CA MET A 1 31.03 26.47 72.49
C MET A 1 30.43 25.09 72.19
N SER A 2 29.43 25.02 71.30
CA SER A 2 28.77 23.77 70.88
C SER A 2 29.35 23.29 69.58
N ALA A 3 30.02 22.17 69.55
CA ALA A 3 30.57 21.55 68.35
C ALA A 3 29.46 20.83 67.60
N LYS A 4 29.24 21.22 66.38
CA LYS A 4 28.29 20.61 65.45
C LYS A 4 28.96 19.42 64.75
N LEU A 5 28.47 18.20 64.97
CA LEU A 5 28.92 16.99 64.28
C LEU A 5 28.49 17.00 62.80
N PRO A 6 29.33 16.62 61.87
CA PRO A 6 28.99 16.55 60.47
C PRO A 6 28.06 15.34 60.17
N SER A 7 26.96 15.63 59.43
CA SER A 7 26.05 14.59 58.96
C SER A 7 26.66 13.73 57.85
N PRO A 8 26.47 12.40 57.86
CA PRO A 8 27.00 11.51 56.85
C PRO A 8 26.36 11.77 55.46
N ASP A 9 27.21 11.85 54.46
CA ASP A 9 26.84 12.09 53.07
C ASP A 9 26.01 10.91 52.51
N ARG A 10 24.71 11.19 52.25
CA ARG A 10 23.72 10.22 51.74
C ARG A 10 24.10 9.62 50.38
N ARG A 11 25.08 10.18 49.71
CA ARG A 11 25.57 9.68 48.37
C ARG A 11 26.52 8.50 48.50
N LYS A 12 27.08 8.22 49.66
CA LYS A 12 28.01 7.11 49.85
C LYS A 12 27.35 5.81 50.34
N ILE A 13 26.09 5.85 50.75
CA ILE A 13 25.36 4.65 51.22
C ILE A 13 24.64 3.92 50.06
N LEU A 14 24.46 4.54 48.92
CA LEU A 14 23.79 3.95 47.75
C LEU A 14 24.77 3.24 46.77
N ALA A 15 26.05 3.30 47.02
CA ALA A 15 27.06 2.66 46.15
C ALA A 15 27.49 1.24 46.53
N ALA A 16 26.98 0.72 47.68
CA ALA A 16 27.43 -0.58 48.19
C ALA A 16 26.41 -1.73 48.06
N SER A 17 25.21 -1.49 47.47
CA SER A 17 24.14 -2.52 47.42
C SER A 17 23.76 -2.95 46.00
N ALA A 18 24.50 -2.57 44.93
CA ALA A 18 24.20 -2.86 43.55
C ALA A 18 25.13 -3.84 42.83
N ALA A 19 25.92 -4.62 43.56
CA ALA A 19 26.98 -5.45 42.98
C ALA A 19 26.77 -6.98 43.03
N VAL A 20 25.58 -7.50 43.41
CA VAL A 20 25.36 -8.97 43.48
C VAL A 20 23.97 -9.35 42.94
N ALA A 21 23.58 -8.92 41.73
CA ALA A 21 22.41 -9.54 41.03
C ALA A 21 22.37 -9.20 39.52
N ALA A 22 23.50 -9.13 38.85
CA ALA A 22 23.54 -8.88 37.40
C ALA A 22 24.28 -9.95 36.60
N SER A 23 24.15 -11.21 37.00
CA SER A 23 24.64 -12.32 36.18
C SER A 23 23.50 -13.33 36.03
N ARG A 24 22.80 -13.31 34.92
CA ARG A 24 21.98 -14.32 34.27
C ARG A 24 20.61 -13.79 33.85
N PHE A 25 20.58 -12.90 32.87
CA PHE A 25 19.54 -12.84 31.86
C PHE A 25 20.10 -11.97 30.70
N ILE A 26 20.97 -12.56 29.90
CA ILE A 26 21.13 -12.08 28.55
C ILE A 26 19.89 -12.62 27.82
N PRO A 27 18.93 -11.78 27.45
CA PRO A 27 17.94 -12.23 26.49
C PRO A 27 18.73 -12.51 25.23
N THR A 28 18.78 -13.77 24.81
CA THR A 28 19.13 -14.11 23.45
C THR A 28 18.12 -13.37 22.59
N GLN A 29 18.45 -12.15 22.19
CA GLN A 29 17.76 -11.50 21.09
C GLN A 29 17.96 -12.48 19.93
N ALA A 30 16.92 -13.25 19.67
CA ALA A 30 16.76 -13.89 18.39
C ALA A 30 16.94 -12.78 17.37
N ARG A 31 18.12 -12.75 16.76
CA ARG A 31 18.41 -11.90 15.61
C ARG A 31 17.43 -12.37 14.55
N ALA A 32 16.26 -11.72 14.49
CA ALA A 32 15.37 -11.86 13.37
C ALA A 32 16.28 -11.65 12.16
N ALA A 33 16.45 -12.68 11.36
CA ALA A 33 17.19 -12.56 10.12
C ALA A 33 16.49 -11.43 9.40
N SER A 34 17.19 -10.32 9.21
CA SER A 34 16.68 -9.20 8.42
C SER A 34 16.42 -9.79 7.04
N ALA A 35 15.17 -10.02 6.72
CA ALA A 35 14.76 -10.36 5.36
C ALA A 35 15.44 -9.30 4.48
N SER A 36 16.16 -9.74 3.43
CA SER A 36 16.81 -8.79 2.53
C SER A 36 15.76 -7.78 2.10
N SER A 37 16.11 -6.49 2.03
CA SER A 37 15.20 -5.43 1.59
C SER A 37 14.56 -5.74 0.23
N ASP A 38 15.20 -6.62 -0.56
CA ASP A 38 14.75 -7.06 -1.88
C ASP A 38 13.73 -8.22 -1.85
N ALA A 39 13.41 -8.78 -0.68
CA ALA A 39 12.50 -9.90 -0.58
C ALA A 39 11.08 -9.52 -1.04
N ILE A 40 10.51 -10.37 -1.90
CA ILE A 40 9.10 -10.31 -2.29
C ILE A 40 8.32 -11.17 -1.29
N ARG A 41 7.43 -10.56 -0.53
CA ARG A 41 6.61 -11.20 0.51
C ARG A 41 5.16 -11.31 0.04
N SER A 42 4.50 -12.42 0.30
CA SER A 42 3.05 -12.54 0.06
C SER A 42 2.29 -11.51 0.90
N PHE A 43 1.25 -10.94 0.31
CA PHE A 43 0.38 -9.98 0.95
C PHE A 43 -1.08 -10.45 0.87
N LYS A 44 -1.85 -10.14 1.89
CA LYS A 44 -3.28 -10.38 1.95
C LYS A 44 -3.96 -9.18 2.58
N VAL A 45 -5.05 -8.74 1.99
CA VAL A 45 -5.87 -7.66 2.55
C VAL A 45 -6.66 -8.23 3.72
N ASP A 46 -6.53 -7.61 4.88
CA ASP A 46 -7.26 -7.95 6.11
C ASP A 46 -7.54 -6.66 6.89
N VAL A 47 -8.65 -6.00 6.57
CA VAL A 47 -9.03 -4.75 7.23
C VAL A 47 -9.76 -5.05 8.53
N PRO A 48 -9.24 -4.61 9.70
CA PRO A 48 -9.90 -4.83 10.96
C PRO A 48 -11.34 -4.27 10.99
N GLU A 49 -12.27 -4.97 11.65
CA GLU A 49 -13.67 -4.52 11.74
C GLU A 49 -13.79 -3.16 12.44
N ALA A 50 -12.87 -2.84 13.34
CA ALA A 50 -12.81 -1.53 14.00
C ALA A 50 -12.63 -0.38 13.00
N GLU A 51 -11.81 -0.59 11.95
CA GLU A 51 -11.58 0.40 10.89
C GLU A 51 -12.85 0.61 10.03
N LEU A 52 -13.56 -0.48 9.73
CA LEU A 52 -14.82 -0.41 8.99
C LEU A 52 -15.92 0.29 9.82
N THR A 53 -15.95 0.02 11.10
CA THR A 53 -16.86 0.69 12.04
C THR A 53 -16.56 2.19 12.14
N ASP A 54 -15.28 2.55 12.28
CA ASP A 54 -14.86 3.96 12.28
C ASP A 54 -15.18 4.66 10.97
N LEU A 55 -14.95 3.99 9.83
CA LEU A 55 -15.34 4.52 8.52
C LEU A 55 -16.84 4.87 8.46
N ARG A 56 -17.71 3.94 8.84
CA ARG A 56 -19.17 4.16 8.86
C ARG A 56 -19.56 5.31 9.78
N ARG A 57 -18.95 5.38 10.96
CA ARG A 57 -19.13 6.49 11.92
C ARG A 57 -18.74 7.83 11.30
N ARG A 58 -17.58 7.91 10.64
CA ARG A 58 -17.11 9.15 9.99
C ARG A 58 -18.01 9.57 8.82
N ILE A 59 -18.48 8.64 8.01
CA ILE A 59 -19.43 8.92 6.93
C ILE A 59 -20.73 9.49 7.51
N SER A 60 -21.27 8.88 8.56
CA SER A 60 -22.50 9.34 9.23
C SER A 60 -22.35 10.73 9.90
N ALA A 61 -21.13 11.10 10.27
CA ALA A 61 -20.79 12.39 10.88
C ALA A 61 -20.40 13.46 9.85
N THR A 62 -20.55 13.20 8.54
CA THR A 62 -20.20 14.15 7.48
C THR A 62 -21.03 15.42 7.60
N ARG A 63 -20.35 16.56 7.66
CA ARG A 63 -21.01 17.88 7.51
C ARG A 63 -21.08 18.23 6.04
N TRP A 64 -22.32 18.27 5.55
CA TRP A 64 -22.58 18.54 4.14
C TRP A 64 -22.49 20.03 3.85
N PRO A 65 -22.07 20.40 2.62
CA PRO A 65 -22.19 21.78 2.14
C PRO A 65 -23.65 22.15 1.90
N GLU A 66 -23.88 23.40 1.57
CA GLU A 66 -25.18 23.89 1.09
C GLU A 66 -25.54 23.20 -0.23
N GLN A 67 -26.83 23.09 -0.48
CA GLN A 67 -27.35 22.54 -1.74
C GLN A 67 -27.04 23.49 -2.92
N GLU A 68 -26.80 22.91 -4.08
CA GLU A 68 -26.70 23.62 -5.36
C GLU A 68 -27.92 24.47 -5.63
N THR A 69 -27.75 25.60 -6.34
CA THR A 69 -28.81 26.54 -6.63
C THR A 69 -29.54 26.28 -7.98
N VAL A 70 -29.10 25.25 -8.71
CA VAL A 70 -29.67 24.82 -9.99
C VAL A 70 -30.43 23.51 -9.82
N ALA A 71 -31.39 23.24 -10.73
CA ALA A 71 -32.20 22.02 -10.68
C ALA A 71 -31.58 20.84 -11.48
N ASP A 72 -30.43 21.06 -12.11
CA ASP A 72 -29.71 20.11 -12.93
C ASP A 72 -28.25 19.85 -12.37
N ASP A 73 -27.44 19.16 -13.14
CA ASP A 73 -26.04 18.81 -12.77
C ASP A 73 -24.99 19.81 -13.33
N SER A 74 -25.42 21.01 -13.79
CA SER A 74 -24.52 22.01 -14.40
C SER A 74 -23.49 22.58 -13.43
N GLN A 75 -23.73 22.53 -12.11
CA GLN A 75 -22.81 22.93 -11.05
C GLN A 75 -22.01 21.76 -10.48
N GLY A 76 -22.15 20.56 -11.02
CA GLY A 76 -21.47 19.35 -10.55
C GLY A 76 -22.45 18.30 -10.01
N VAL A 77 -21.94 17.39 -9.19
CA VAL A 77 -22.78 16.32 -8.63
C VAL A 77 -23.77 16.90 -7.61
N PRO A 78 -25.09 16.67 -7.78
CA PRO A 78 -26.09 17.15 -6.83
C PRO A 78 -25.87 16.62 -5.41
N LEU A 79 -26.07 17.48 -4.41
CA LEU A 79 -25.90 17.14 -3.00
C LEU A 79 -26.73 15.92 -2.59
N ALA A 80 -27.96 15.82 -3.05
CA ALA A 80 -28.85 14.69 -2.77
C ALA A 80 -28.24 13.35 -3.22
N MET A 81 -27.62 13.30 -4.42
CA MET A 81 -26.95 12.11 -4.93
C MET A 81 -25.73 11.72 -4.06
N MET A 82 -24.96 12.70 -3.62
CA MET A 82 -23.81 12.44 -2.72
C MET A 82 -24.26 11.93 -1.35
N GLN A 83 -25.35 12.45 -0.82
CA GLN A 83 -25.94 11.98 0.44
C GLN A 83 -26.46 10.55 0.33
N GLU A 84 -27.11 10.20 -0.79
CA GLU A 84 -27.58 8.84 -1.05
C GLU A 84 -26.42 7.86 -1.19
N LEU A 85 -25.36 8.22 -1.92
CA LEU A 85 -24.15 7.41 -2.04
C LEU A 85 -23.49 7.18 -0.67
N ALA A 86 -23.38 8.24 0.13
CA ALA A 86 -22.80 8.12 1.49
C ALA A 86 -23.65 7.22 2.40
N ARG A 87 -25.00 7.36 2.33
CA ARG A 87 -25.91 6.46 3.05
C ARG A 87 -25.69 5.00 2.63
N TYR A 88 -25.68 4.71 1.33
CA TYR A 88 -25.41 3.37 0.80
C TYR A 88 -24.06 2.84 1.30
N TRP A 89 -23.02 3.67 1.29
CA TRP A 89 -21.69 3.28 1.74
C TRP A 89 -21.63 2.99 3.24
N ALA A 90 -22.36 3.75 4.05
CA ALA A 90 -22.43 3.55 5.50
C ALA A 90 -23.24 2.31 5.91
N THR A 91 -24.27 1.91 5.13
CA THR A 91 -25.27 0.89 5.52
C THR A 91 -25.19 -0.39 4.70
N ASP A 92 -25.29 -0.29 3.37
CA ASP A 92 -25.56 -1.41 2.48
C ASP A 92 -24.28 -1.96 1.80
N TYR A 93 -23.21 -1.14 1.71
CA TYR A 93 -21.97 -1.55 1.09
C TYR A 93 -21.19 -2.54 1.95
N ASP A 94 -20.94 -3.73 1.39
CA ASP A 94 -20.19 -4.79 2.03
C ASP A 94 -18.73 -4.79 1.54
N TRP A 95 -17.84 -4.22 2.35
CA TRP A 95 -16.39 -4.21 2.08
C TRP A 95 -15.82 -5.62 1.94
N ARG A 96 -16.34 -6.60 2.70
CA ARG A 96 -15.80 -7.98 2.68
C ARG A 96 -15.90 -8.62 1.30
N LYS A 97 -16.89 -8.23 0.50
CA LYS A 97 -16.98 -8.66 -0.91
C LYS A 97 -15.85 -8.11 -1.77
N CYS A 98 -15.44 -6.85 -1.55
CA CYS A 98 -14.31 -6.24 -2.24
C CYS A 98 -12.99 -6.87 -1.78
N GLU A 99 -12.82 -7.04 -0.48
CA GLU A 99 -11.66 -7.69 0.13
C GLU A 99 -11.48 -9.13 -0.38
N ALA A 100 -12.56 -9.91 -0.47
CA ALA A 100 -12.52 -11.26 -1.03
C ALA A 100 -12.10 -11.28 -2.51
N LYS A 101 -12.57 -10.32 -3.33
CA LYS A 101 -12.14 -10.18 -4.74
C LYS A 101 -10.67 -9.85 -4.86
N LEU A 102 -10.14 -8.96 -4.02
CA LEU A 102 -8.72 -8.65 -3.98
C LEU A 102 -7.91 -9.88 -3.55
N ASN A 103 -8.34 -10.57 -2.50
CA ASN A 103 -7.66 -11.74 -1.96
C ASN A 103 -7.72 -12.99 -2.86
N ALA A 104 -8.57 -12.99 -3.88
CA ALA A 104 -8.56 -14.01 -4.93
C ALA A 104 -7.39 -13.84 -5.93
N LEU A 105 -6.70 -12.70 -5.89
CA LEU A 105 -5.56 -12.40 -6.75
C LEU A 105 -4.24 -12.59 -6.00
N PRO A 106 -3.16 -13.02 -6.68
CA PRO A 106 -1.84 -13.08 -6.08
C PRO A 106 -1.33 -11.66 -5.78
N GLN A 107 -1.12 -11.36 -4.49
CA GLN A 107 -0.68 -10.06 -4.02
C GLN A 107 0.63 -10.18 -3.23
N PHE A 108 1.45 -9.17 -3.37
CA PHE A 108 2.79 -9.15 -2.79
C PHE A 108 3.16 -7.77 -2.30
N ILE A 109 4.21 -7.72 -1.48
CA ILE A 109 4.84 -6.50 -1.02
C ILE A 109 6.37 -6.65 -1.07
N THR A 110 7.07 -5.61 -1.50
CA THR A 110 8.53 -5.54 -1.49
C THR A 110 8.97 -4.13 -1.12
N GLU A 111 10.08 -4.01 -0.41
CA GLU A 111 10.61 -2.69 -0.07
C GLU A 111 11.44 -2.13 -1.23
N ILE A 112 11.18 -0.89 -1.66
CA ILE A 112 11.97 -0.16 -2.65
C ILE A 112 12.26 1.22 -2.08
N ASP A 113 13.54 1.57 -1.99
CA ASP A 113 14.02 2.86 -1.47
C ASP A 113 13.43 3.20 -0.08
N GLY A 114 13.36 2.20 0.81
CA GLY A 114 12.84 2.33 2.17
C GLY A 114 11.31 2.42 2.28
N LEU A 115 10.59 2.13 1.20
CA LEU A 115 9.14 2.15 1.18
C LEU A 115 8.57 0.79 0.74
N ASP A 116 7.65 0.25 1.53
CA ASP A 116 6.89 -0.94 1.16
C ASP A 116 6.00 -0.65 -0.05
N ILE A 117 6.21 -1.37 -1.14
CA ILE A 117 5.42 -1.31 -2.36
C ILE A 117 4.56 -2.57 -2.48
N HIS A 118 3.27 -2.39 -2.37
CA HIS A 118 2.27 -3.42 -2.64
C HIS A 118 2.02 -3.54 -4.15
N PHE A 119 1.81 -4.76 -4.63
CA PHE A 119 1.43 -5.00 -6.03
C PHE A 119 0.67 -6.33 -6.20
N ILE A 120 -0.19 -6.36 -7.21
CA ILE A 120 -0.81 -7.57 -7.74
C ILE A 120 0.08 -8.08 -8.86
N HIS A 121 0.38 -9.38 -8.90
CA HIS A 121 1.16 -9.98 -9.98
C HIS A 121 0.46 -11.22 -10.51
N VAL A 122 -0.15 -11.11 -11.69
CA VAL A 122 -0.88 -12.21 -12.34
C VAL A 122 -0.11 -12.65 -13.58
N ARG A 123 0.36 -13.89 -13.57
CA ARG A 123 1.02 -14.48 -14.73
C ARG A 123 -0.01 -15.13 -15.66
N SER A 124 0.08 -14.81 -16.93
CA SER A 124 -0.64 -15.54 -17.96
C SER A 124 -0.21 -17.02 -17.98
N LYS A 125 -1.11 -17.91 -18.35
CA LYS A 125 -0.79 -19.31 -18.68
C LYS A 125 0.03 -19.46 -19.97
N HIS A 126 0.13 -18.41 -20.78
CA HIS A 126 0.92 -18.40 -22.01
C HIS A 126 2.36 -18.00 -21.69
N GLU A 127 3.32 -18.90 -21.90
CA GLU A 127 4.72 -18.74 -21.48
C GLU A 127 5.40 -17.53 -22.13
N ASN A 128 5.04 -17.23 -23.38
CA ASN A 128 5.59 -16.11 -24.14
C ASN A 128 4.83 -14.79 -23.93
N ALA A 129 3.98 -14.69 -22.91
CA ALA A 129 3.26 -13.47 -22.61
C ALA A 129 4.22 -12.32 -22.29
N LEU A 130 3.99 -11.14 -22.90
CA LEU A 130 4.82 -9.97 -22.68
C LEU A 130 4.55 -9.41 -21.26
N PRO A 131 5.58 -9.15 -20.44
CA PRO A 131 5.37 -8.50 -19.16
C PRO A 131 4.85 -7.06 -19.32
N MET A 132 3.83 -6.70 -18.55
CA MET A 132 3.24 -5.36 -18.53
C MET A 132 3.07 -4.89 -17.09
N ILE A 133 3.53 -3.68 -16.81
CA ILE A 133 3.20 -2.98 -15.57
C ILE A 133 2.11 -1.94 -15.85
N VAL A 134 1.05 -1.97 -15.03
CA VAL A 134 -0.10 -1.07 -15.17
C VAL A 134 -0.27 -0.26 -13.91
N THR A 135 -0.15 1.07 -14.01
CA THR A 135 -0.25 1.99 -12.86
C THR A 135 -1.57 2.73 -12.89
N HIS A 136 -2.27 2.73 -11.75
CA HIS A 136 -3.48 3.55 -11.59
C HIS A 136 -3.14 5.05 -11.53
N GLY A 137 -4.15 5.92 -11.73
CA GLY A 137 -4.02 7.36 -11.64
C GLY A 137 -4.38 7.91 -10.25
N TRP A 138 -4.21 9.22 -10.05
CA TRP A 138 -4.76 9.93 -8.91
C TRP A 138 -6.23 10.30 -9.19
N PRO A 139 -7.15 10.16 -8.25
CA PRO A 139 -7.05 9.64 -6.87
C PRO A 139 -7.40 8.15 -6.74
N GLY A 140 -7.02 7.35 -7.72
CA GLY A 140 -7.43 5.96 -7.86
C GLY A 140 -6.68 4.94 -7.00
N SER A 141 -6.90 3.67 -7.35
CA SER A 141 -6.26 2.52 -6.71
C SER A 141 -6.20 1.32 -7.66
N VAL A 142 -5.56 0.23 -7.23
CA VAL A 142 -5.52 -1.04 -7.99
C VAL A 142 -6.90 -1.59 -8.32
N ILE A 143 -7.95 -1.20 -7.59
CA ILE A 143 -9.34 -1.63 -7.83
C ILE A 143 -9.83 -1.21 -9.22
N GLU A 144 -9.38 -0.08 -9.75
CA GLU A 144 -9.71 0.38 -11.11
C GLU A 144 -9.24 -0.60 -12.19
N GLN A 145 -8.18 -1.37 -11.89
CA GLN A 145 -7.52 -2.26 -12.85
C GLN A 145 -8.07 -3.70 -12.81
N LEU A 146 -8.93 -4.05 -11.85
CA LEU A 146 -9.36 -5.44 -11.66
C LEU A 146 -10.05 -6.02 -12.91
N LYS A 147 -10.80 -5.20 -13.65
CA LYS A 147 -11.55 -5.65 -14.83
C LYS A 147 -10.69 -5.95 -16.06
N ILE A 148 -9.45 -5.44 -16.12
CA ILE A 148 -8.55 -5.70 -17.25
C ILE A 148 -7.66 -6.93 -17.04
N ILE A 149 -7.60 -7.47 -15.84
CA ILE A 149 -6.69 -8.57 -15.49
C ILE A 149 -6.96 -9.79 -16.36
N ASP A 150 -8.17 -10.32 -16.30
CA ASP A 150 -8.49 -11.55 -17.03
C ASP A 150 -8.43 -11.37 -18.56
N PRO A 151 -9.00 -10.30 -19.16
CA PRO A 151 -8.85 -10.06 -20.60
C PRO A 151 -7.39 -9.97 -21.08
N LEU A 152 -6.49 -9.39 -20.29
CA LEU A 152 -5.09 -9.25 -20.68
C LEU A 152 -4.25 -10.48 -20.37
N THR A 153 -4.59 -11.25 -19.34
CA THR A 153 -3.83 -12.47 -19.01
C THR A 153 -4.32 -13.73 -19.73
N ASN A 154 -5.56 -13.71 -20.22
CA ASN A 154 -6.22 -14.82 -20.91
C ASN A 154 -7.04 -14.32 -22.12
N PRO A 155 -6.42 -13.62 -23.09
CA PRO A 155 -7.13 -12.96 -24.18
C PRO A 155 -7.94 -13.93 -25.07
N ALA A 156 -7.51 -15.20 -25.16
CA ALA A 156 -8.23 -16.20 -25.94
C ALA A 156 -9.67 -16.46 -25.45
N ALA A 157 -9.95 -16.28 -24.16
CA ALA A 157 -11.30 -16.35 -23.60
C ALA A 157 -12.19 -15.17 -24.03
N TYR A 158 -11.62 -14.12 -24.61
CA TYR A 158 -12.28 -12.90 -25.07
C TYR A 158 -12.21 -12.72 -26.57
N GLY A 159 -11.87 -13.77 -27.32
CA GLY A 159 -11.85 -13.77 -28.80
C GLY A 159 -10.58 -13.18 -29.43
N ALA A 160 -9.54 -12.91 -28.64
CA ALA A 160 -8.24 -12.46 -29.12
C ALA A 160 -7.23 -13.64 -29.21
N SER A 161 -6.01 -13.38 -29.70
CA SER A 161 -4.98 -14.40 -29.83
C SER A 161 -4.27 -14.65 -28.49
N ALA A 162 -3.80 -15.88 -28.27
CA ALA A 162 -2.90 -16.22 -27.17
C ALA A 162 -1.58 -15.39 -27.19
N SER A 163 -1.13 -14.96 -28.39
CA SER A 163 0.02 -14.08 -28.55
C SER A 163 -0.17 -12.66 -28.00
N ASP A 164 -1.43 -12.28 -27.73
CA ASP A 164 -1.77 -10.96 -27.18
C ASP A 164 -1.77 -10.96 -25.64
N ALA A 165 -1.34 -12.07 -25.02
CA ALA A 165 -1.34 -12.22 -23.57
C ALA A 165 -0.22 -11.44 -22.88
N PHE A 166 -0.52 -10.98 -21.66
CA PHE A 166 0.44 -10.29 -20.80
C PHE A 166 0.59 -10.97 -19.44
N HIS A 167 1.80 -10.93 -18.89
CA HIS A 167 2.02 -11.07 -17.46
C HIS A 167 1.82 -9.70 -16.83
N LEU A 168 0.85 -9.56 -15.92
CA LEU A 168 0.49 -8.26 -15.36
C LEU A 168 1.11 -8.02 -13.99
N VAL A 169 1.70 -6.83 -13.82
CA VAL A 169 2.13 -6.28 -12.53
C VAL A 169 1.35 -4.98 -12.30
N ILE A 170 0.59 -4.91 -11.22
CA ILE A 170 -0.29 -3.78 -10.91
C ILE A 170 0.06 -3.25 -9.52
N PRO A 171 1.01 -2.29 -9.41
CA PRO A 171 1.40 -1.74 -8.13
C PRO A 171 0.38 -0.72 -7.60
N SER A 172 0.24 -0.65 -6.27
CA SER A 172 -0.28 0.52 -5.60
C SER A 172 0.78 1.61 -5.61
N MET A 173 0.46 2.83 -6.06
CA MET A 173 1.41 3.95 -6.02
C MET A 173 1.84 4.26 -4.58
N PRO A 174 3.08 4.78 -4.37
CA PRO A 174 3.52 5.28 -3.08
C PRO A 174 2.50 6.23 -2.43
N GLY A 175 2.07 5.93 -1.21
CA GLY A 175 1.04 6.69 -0.49
C GLY A 175 -0.40 6.30 -0.79
N TYR A 176 -0.64 5.35 -1.71
CA TYR A 176 -1.97 4.90 -2.11
C TYR A 176 -2.18 3.41 -1.81
N GLY A 177 -3.44 3.03 -1.69
CA GLY A 177 -3.84 1.64 -1.47
C GLY A 177 -3.11 1.00 -0.29
N PHE A 178 -2.38 -0.07 -0.56
CA PHE A 178 -1.66 -0.84 0.45
C PHE A 178 -0.14 -0.61 0.42
N SER A 179 0.36 0.30 -0.42
CA SER A 179 1.75 0.74 -0.37
C SER A 179 2.00 1.68 0.81
N GLY A 180 3.24 1.73 1.27
CA GLY A 180 3.70 2.61 2.33
C GLY A 180 3.48 4.09 1.99
N LYS A 181 3.34 4.91 3.02
CA LYS A 181 3.20 6.36 2.89
C LYS A 181 4.58 7.01 2.99
N PRO A 182 5.04 7.74 1.94
CA PRO A 182 6.30 8.48 2.01
C PRO A 182 6.31 9.45 3.19
N THR A 183 7.38 9.43 3.97
CA THR A 183 7.61 10.35 5.09
C THR A 183 8.63 11.44 4.75
N ALA A 184 9.23 11.36 3.55
CA ALA A 184 10.18 12.32 3.01
C ALA A 184 9.75 12.78 1.61
N THR A 185 10.29 13.92 1.18
CA THR A 185 10.11 14.43 -0.19
C THR A 185 10.84 13.56 -1.21
N GLY A 186 10.47 13.68 -2.50
CA GLY A 186 11.22 13.06 -3.60
C GLY A 186 10.48 11.96 -4.35
N TRP A 187 9.37 11.43 -3.83
CA TRP A 187 8.53 10.45 -4.53
C TRP A 187 7.68 11.12 -5.63
N ASN A 188 8.37 11.73 -6.59
CA ASN A 188 7.77 12.32 -7.78
C ASN A 188 7.59 11.25 -8.90
N PRO A 189 6.92 11.56 -10.02
CA PRO A 189 6.67 10.60 -11.10
C PRO A 189 7.95 9.93 -11.65
N ALA A 190 9.07 10.66 -11.72
CA ALA A 190 10.34 10.10 -12.20
C ALA A 190 10.93 9.09 -11.19
N HIS A 191 10.79 9.33 -9.89
CA HIS A 191 11.21 8.36 -8.87
C HIS A 191 10.32 7.10 -8.90
N ILE A 192 9.01 7.28 -8.98
CA ILE A 192 8.06 6.17 -9.09
C ILE A 192 8.39 5.29 -10.30
N ALA A 193 8.71 5.89 -11.44
CA ALA A 193 9.09 5.13 -12.63
C ALA A 193 10.38 4.32 -12.43
N ARG A 194 11.40 4.88 -11.76
CA ARG A 194 12.61 4.10 -11.41
C ARG A 194 12.27 2.94 -10.45
N ALA A 195 11.40 3.17 -9.48
CA ALA A 195 10.94 2.12 -8.58
C ALA A 195 10.22 0.99 -9.34
N TRP A 196 9.44 1.32 -10.37
CA TRP A 196 8.81 0.31 -11.24
C TRP A 196 9.82 -0.52 -12.03
N VAL A 197 10.90 0.10 -12.50
CA VAL A 197 12.00 -0.65 -13.15
C VAL A 197 12.65 -1.62 -12.15
N VAL A 198 12.89 -1.19 -10.92
CA VAL A 198 13.42 -2.06 -9.86
C VAL A 198 12.46 -3.21 -9.59
N LEU A 199 11.15 -2.93 -9.43
CA LEU A 199 10.13 -3.95 -9.21
C LEU A 199 10.13 -5.01 -10.32
N MET A 200 10.11 -4.58 -11.59
CA MET A 200 10.09 -5.50 -12.72
C MET A 200 11.36 -6.34 -12.81
N LYS A 201 12.53 -5.77 -12.54
CA LYS A 201 13.81 -6.51 -12.46
C LYS A 201 13.81 -7.54 -11.34
N ARG A 202 13.27 -7.23 -10.15
CA ARG A 202 13.12 -8.19 -9.03
C ARG A 202 12.21 -9.36 -9.40
N LEU A 203 11.21 -9.13 -10.25
CA LEU A 203 10.33 -10.17 -10.78
C LEU A 203 10.96 -10.99 -11.92
N GLY A 204 12.19 -10.67 -12.33
CA GLY A 204 12.94 -11.36 -13.39
C GLY A 204 12.63 -10.84 -14.80
N TYR A 205 11.95 -9.69 -14.93
CA TYR A 205 11.61 -9.11 -16.22
C TYR A 205 12.68 -8.10 -16.67
N SER A 206 13.40 -8.41 -17.75
CA SER A 206 14.38 -7.51 -18.38
C SER A 206 13.77 -6.61 -19.46
N GLN A 207 12.63 -7.03 -20.03
CA GLN A 207 11.86 -6.26 -21.02
C GLN A 207 10.39 -6.27 -20.59
N PHE A 208 9.74 -5.13 -20.68
CA PHE A 208 8.32 -4.98 -20.32
C PHE A 208 7.73 -3.72 -20.95
N VAL A 209 6.40 -3.68 -21.04
CA VAL A 209 5.66 -2.49 -21.44
C VAL A 209 5.06 -1.82 -20.22
N PHE A 210 4.88 -0.51 -20.33
CA PHE A 210 4.28 0.32 -19.29
C PHE A 210 2.93 0.87 -19.78
N ALA A 211 1.90 0.77 -18.93
CA ALA A 211 0.62 1.41 -19.14
C ALA A 211 0.21 2.17 -17.87
N GLY A 212 -0.41 3.36 -18.04
CA GLY A 212 -0.87 4.16 -16.92
C GLY A 212 -1.71 5.36 -17.34
N ARG A 213 -2.43 5.95 -16.38
CA ARG A 213 -3.24 7.17 -16.56
C ARG A 213 -2.71 8.28 -15.63
N GLY A 214 -2.94 9.54 -16.03
CA GLY A 214 -2.58 10.71 -15.22
C GLY A 214 -1.07 10.88 -15.08
N LEU A 215 -0.56 10.92 -13.86
CA LEU A 215 0.86 11.09 -13.55
C LEU A 215 1.75 9.98 -14.12
N GLY A 216 1.17 8.84 -14.52
CA GLY A 216 1.89 7.72 -15.14
C GLY A 216 2.14 7.87 -16.65
N ARG A 217 1.73 8.96 -17.31
CA ARG A 217 1.85 9.13 -18.78
C ARG A 217 3.19 9.68 -19.26
N SER A 218 4.21 9.67 -18.44
CA SER A 218 5.57 10.00 -18.91
C SER A 218 6.11 8.83 -19.72
N HIS A 219 6.44 9.06 -20.99
CA HIS A 219 7.11 8.08 -21.83
C HIS A 219 8.51 7.83 -21.26
N TYR A 220 8.71 6.67 -20.64
CA TYR A 220 10.04 6.22 -20.27
C TYR A 220 10.53 5.22 -21.33
N LYS A 221 11.53 5.62 -22.11
CA LYS A 221 12.41 4.66 -22.75
C LYS A 221 13.31 4.10 -21.67
N CYS A 222 13.23 2.80 -21.41
CA CYS A 222 14.26 2.09 -20.68
C CYS A 222 15.40 1.86 -21.66
N ASP A 223 16.35 2.81 -21.74
CA ASP A 223 17.65 2.54 -22.34
C ASP A 223 18.37 1.60 -21.36
N GLY A 224 18.76 0.41 -21.87
CA GLY A 224 19.37 -0.69 -21.12
C GLY A 224 20.78 -0.40 -20.63
#